data_cf86925c1ba3fa59ac121f2d428c5c1b
#
_entry.id   cf86925c1ba3fa59ac121f2d428c5c1b
#
_cell.length_a   1.000
_cell.length_b   1.000
_cell.length_c   1.000
_cell.angle_alpha   90.00
_cell.angle_beta   90.00
_cell.angle_gamma   90.00
#
_symmetry.space_group_name_H-M   'P 1'
#
loop_
_entity.id
_entity.type
_entity.pdbx_description
1 polymer ?
#
loop_
_entity_poly.entity_id
_entity_poly.type
_entity_poly.pdbx_seq_one_letter_code
_entity_poly.pdbx_strand_id
1 'polypeptide(L)'
;MTIPKMKLTTLSIFALLFTIGCQQNGEKTAAKTTETTTKTTATTKKNILFFGNSLTAGYGLDDASTAGFVGLTQQKIDSLNLPYRCINAGLSGETTAGGNSRIEWVIEQQPVDIFVLELGGNDALRGLKAEESKKNLQGILDKVRTKYPSVKIILSGMEAPRNMGKTYTTAFHNVYLTLAKRNNIALIPFVLEGVGGIAELNQKDGIHPTAEGNKIIAETIWKVLSSLL
;
A
#
# COMPACT_ATOMS: atom_id res chain seq x y z
N MET A 1 13.04 55.70 -16.17
CA MET A 1 11.68 55.42 -15.70
C MET A 1 11.76 54.85 -14.32
N THR A 2 11.21 55.55 -13.38
CA THR A 2 11.50 55.66 -11.95
C THR A 2 11.19 54.48 -11.09
N ILE A 3 12.14 54.13 -10.21
CA ILE A 3 12.02 53.19 -9.09
C ILE A 3 11.45 53.94 -7.89
N PRO A 4 10.43 53.47 -7.17
CA PRO A 4 10.06 54.05 -5.89
C PRO A 4 10.65 53.29 -4.70
N LYS A 5 11.06 54.11 -3.77
CA LYS A 5 11.82 53.85 -2.54
C LYS A 5 11.04 53.11 -1.47
N MET A 6 11.76 52.23 -0.81
CA MET A 6 11.46 51.52 0.43
C MET A 6 11.37 52.48 1.61
N LYS A 7 10.31 52.39 2.43
CA LYS A 7 10.22 53.07 3.74
C LYS A 7 10.46 52.07 4.87
N LEU A 8 11.50 52.37 5.58
CA LEU A 8 11.92 51.78 6.84
C LEU A 8 11.08 52.38 7.98
N THR A 9 10.42 51.60 8.82
CA THR A 9 9.79 52.07 10.05
C THR A 9 10.26 51.27 11.25
N THR A 10 10.68 52.04 12.18
CA THR A 10 11.42 51.84 13.42
C THR A 10 10.77 50.94 14.47
N LEU A 11 11.66 50.29 15.13
CA LEU A 11 11.72 49.60 16.41
C LEU A 11 11.09 50.39 17.57
N SER A 12 10.30 49.74 18.41
CA SER A 12 10.01 50.19 19.76
C SER A 12 10.15 49.03 20.76
N ILE A 13 11.17 49.20 21.57
CA ILE A 13 11.50 48.37 22.74
C ILE A 13 10.62 48.83 23.89
N PHE A 14 9.88 47.90 24.52
CA PHE A 14 9.22 48.15 25.80
C PHE A 14 9.84 47.24 26.85
N ALA A 15 10.64 47.83 27.72
CA ALA A 15 11.17 47.22 28.93
C ALA A 15 10.20 47.40 30.06
N LEU A 16 9.82 46.33 30.76
CA LEU A 16 9.09 46.45 32.01
C LEU A 16 9.84 45.72 33.12
N LEU A 17 10.13 46.49 34.14
CA LEU A 17 10.91 46.13 35.30
C LEU A 17 10.13 45.32 36.32
N PHE A 18 10.86 44.52 37.01
CA PHE A 18 10.57 43.59 38.10
C PHE A 18 10.28 44.20 39.44
N THR A 19 9.48 43.55 40.24
CA THR A 19 9.54 43.63 41.71
C THR A 19 9.68 42.25 42.31
N ILE A 20 10.71 42.10 43.13
CA ILE A 20 11.02 40.96 43.96
C ILE A 20 10.16 41.04 45.23
N GLY A 21 9.47 39.97 45.55
CA GLY A 21 8.83 39.75 46.83
C GLY A 21 9.24 38.41 47.39
N CYS A 22 10.08 38.44 48.44
CA CYS A 22 10.34 37.30 49.32
C CYS A 22 9.26 37.15 50.35
N GLN A 23 8.72 35.98 50.61
CA GLN A 23 8.25 35.57 51.93
C GLN A 23 8.06 34.02 52.07
N GLN A 24 8.87 33.47 52.85
CA GLN A 24 8.76 32.62 54.07
C GLN A 24 7.95 31.31 54.01
N ASN A 25 8.71 30.29 54.29
CA ASN A 25 8.50 29.04 55.06
C ASN A 25 7.08 28.59 55.42
N GLY A 26 6.79 27.40 54.98
CA GLY A 26 5.75 26.50 55.51
C GLY A 26 6.09 25.06 55.16
N GLU A 27 6.75 24.36 56.06
CA GLU A 27 7.05 22.93 56.03
C GLU A 27 5.73 22.13 56.04
N LYS A 28 5.40 21.43 54.95
CA LYS A 28 4.38 20.38 54.91
C LYS A 28 4.93 19.19 54.20
N THR A 29 5.14 18.14 54.95
CA THR A 29 5.43 16.77 54.53
C THR A 29 4.50 16.33 53.38
N ALA A 30 5.02 16.28 52.20
CA ALA A 30 4.29 15.76 51.05
C ALA A 30 4.68 14.27 50.83
N ALA A 31 3.70 13.42 50.97
CA ALA A 31 3.78 12.02 50.64
C ALA A 31 4.22 11.85 49.18
N LYS A 32 5.29 11.08 49.01
CA LYS A 32 5.86 10.73 47.70
C LYS A 32 4.92 9.75 47.01
N THR A 33 3.98 10.26 46.24
CA THR A 33 3.19 9.45 45.32
C THR A 33 4.11 9.04 44.15
N THR A 34 4.50 7.79 44.14
CA THR A 34 5.23 7.18 43.03
C THR A 34 4.24 7.01 41.88
N GLU A 35 4.19 7.98 41.00
CA GLU A 35 3.51 7.78 39.71
C GLU A 35 4.30 6.74 38.90
N THR A 36 3.79 5.52 38.88
CA THR A 36 4.24 4.50 37.96
C THR A 36 3.79 4.90 36.57
N THR A 37 4.64 5.64 35.88
CA THR A 37 4.45 5.94 34.44
C THR A 37 4.56 4.62 33.68
N THR A 38 3.45 3.96 33.45
CA THR A 38 3.36 2.82 32.53
C THR A 38 3.67 3.36 31.13
N LYS A 39 4.92 3.23 30.70
CA LYS A 39 5.36 3.54 29.37
C LYS A 39 4.71 2.53 28.43
N THR A 40 3.51 2.85 27.92
CA THR A 40 2.88 2.11 26.84
C THR A 40 3.81 2.22 25.64
N THR A 41 4.62 1.22 25.39
CA THR A 41 5.39 1.07 24.16
C THR A 41 4.36 0.91 23.04
N ALA A 42 4.06 1.99 22.33
CA ALA A 42 3.28 1.93 21.12
C ALA A 42 4.06 1.02 20.15
N THR A 43 3.56 -0.19 19.96
CA THR A 43 4.09 -1.13 18.98
C THR A 43 3.91 -0.48 17.62
N THR A 44 5.02 -0.12 16.97
CA THR A 44 4.99 0.43 15.60
C THR A 44 4.37 -0.61 14.69
N LYS A 45 3.23 -0.26 14.05
CA LYS A 45 2.57 -1.16 13.09
C LYS A 45 3.52 -1.47 11.93
N LYS A 46 3.60 -2.72 11.52
CA LYS A 46 4.28 -3.17 10.30
C LYS A 46 3.49 -2.77 9.07
N ASN A 47 4.17 -2.51 7.97
CA ASN A 47 3.54 -2.05 6.73
C ASN A 47 3.36 -3.17 5.72
N ILE A 48 2.13 -3.29 5.19
CA ILE A 48 1.78 -4.13 4.05
C ILE A 48 1.56 -3.19 2.87
N LEU A 49 2.47 -3.17 1.92
CA LEU A 49 2.37 -2.33 0.73
C LEU A 49 1.68 -3.11 -0.39
N PHE A 50 0.51 -2.65 -0.81
CA PHE A 50 -0.20 -3.13 -1.99
C PHE A 50 0.20 -2.27 -3.18
N PHE A 51 0.94 -2.84 -4.11
CA PHE A 51 1.43 -2.18 -5.31
C PHE A 51 0.78 -2.80 -6.53
N GLY A 52 0.02 -2.00 -7.29
CA GLY A 52 -0.78 -2.51 -8.38
C GLY A 52 -1.40 -1.44 -9.26
N ASN A 53 -2.39 -1.86 -10.03
CA ASN A 53 -3.08 -1.02 -11.02
C ASN A 53 -4.42 -0.49 -10.48
N SER A 54 -5.43 -0.39 -11.37
CA SER A 54 -6.79 0.08 -11.04
C SER A 54 -7.53 -0.83 -10.06
N LEU A 55 -7.24 -2.13 -10.05
CA LEU A 55 -7.84 -3.06 -9.08
C LEU A 55 -7.37 -2.72 -7.67
N THR A 56 -6.07 -2.55 -7.48
CA THR A 56 -5.47 -2.11 -6.21
C THR A 56 -5.95 -0.71 -5.82
N ALA A 57 -6.03 0.22 -6.78
CA ALA A 57 -6.53 1.57 -6.54
C ALA A 57 -7.99 1.61 -6.10
N GLY A 58 -8.79 0.58 -6.40
CA GLY A 58 -10.24 0.55 -6.17
C GLY A 58 -11.00 1.45 -7.14
N TYR A 59 -10.59 1.45 -8.41
CA TYR A 59 -11.19 2.29 -9.45
C TYR A 59 -12.71 2.12 -9.55
N GLY A 60 -13.41 3.25 -9.63
CA GLY A 60 -14.87 3.30 -9.82
C GLY A 60 -15.69 2.97 -8.57
N LEU A 61 -15.08 2.71 -7.42
CA LEU A 61 -15.77 2.61 -6.13
C LEU A 61 -16.01 4.01 -5.55
N ASP A 62 -17.14 4.20 -4.89
CA ASP A 62 -17.47 5.47 -4.21
C ASP A 62 -16.42 5.81 -3.14
N ASP A 63 -16.00 4.81 -2.39
CA ASP A 63 -14.91 4.91 -1.42
C ASP A 63 -14.03 3.65 -1.46
N ALA A 64 -12.90 3.74 -2.13
CA ALA A 64 -11.94 2.65 -2.22
C ALA A 64 -11.28 2.30 -0.87
N SER A 65 -11.25 3.22 0.09
CA SER A 65 -10.66 2.99 1.41
C SER A 65 -11.50 2.05 2.29
N THR A 66 -12.79 1.92 2.00
CA THR A 66 -13.72 1.06 2.74
C THR A 66 -14.27 -0.10 1.92
N ALA A 67 -14.42 0.07 0.60
CA ALA A 67 -15.02 -0.92 -0.30
C ALA A 67 -14.01 -1.62 -1.22
N GLY A 68 -12.81 -1.07 -1.40
CA GLY A 68 -11.73 -1.73 -2.14
C GLY A 68 -11.07 -2.84 -1.32
N PHE A 69 -10.51 -3.84 -1.98
CA PHE A 69 -9.93 -5.00 -1.29
C PHE A 69 -8.79 -4.64 -0.33
N VAL A 70 -8.03 -3.57 -0.57
CA VAL A 70 -6.99 -3.08 0.35
C VAL A 70 -7.61 -2.57 1.64
N GLY A 71 -8.66 -1.75 1.54
CA GLY A 71 -9.41 -1.24 2.70
C GLY A 71 -10.10 -2.36 3.48
N LEU A 72 -10.74 -3.31 2.79
CA LEU A 72 -11.36 -4.49 3.40
C LEU A 72 -10.33 -5.37 4.12
N THR A 73 -9.13 -5.52 3.56
CA THR A 73 -8.02 -6.22 4.24
C THR A 73 -7.60 -5.47 5.51
N GLN A 74 -7.54 -4.13 5.48
CA GLN A 74 -7.26 -3.34 6.67
C GLN A 74 -8.33 -3.51 7.74
N GLN A 75 -9.61 -3.47 7.39
CA GLN A 75 -10.72 -3.69 8.33
C GLN A 75 -10.60 -5.07 9.01
N LYS A 76 -10.22 -6.10 8.26
CA LYS A 76 -10.00 -7.44 8.81
C LYS A 76 -8.81 -7.50 9.76
N ILE A 77 -7.70 -6.85 9.42
CA ILE A 77 -6.52 -6.70 10.29
C ILE A 77 -6.89 -5.99 11.60
N ASP A 78 -7.64 -4.91 11.52
CA ASP A 78 -8.06 -4.13 12.69
C ASP A 78 -9.05 -4.90 13.59
N SER A 79 -9.98 -5.66 12.98
CA SER A 79 -10.93 -6.51 13.73
C SER A 79 -10.23 -7.62 14.53
N LEU A 80 -9.05 -8.06 14.07
CA LEU A 80 -8.22 -9.07 14.73
C LEU A 80 -7.13 -8.45 15.62
N ASN A 81 -7.11 -7.11 15.77
CA ASN A 81 -6.11 -6.36 16.53
C ASN A 81 -4.66 -6.67 16.14
N LEU A 82 -4.40 -6.94 14.85
CA LEU A 82 -3.08 -7.24 14.34
C LEU A 82 -2.25 -5.95 14.14
N PRO A 83 -0.95 -5.96 14.47
CA PRO A 83 -0.12 -4.75 14.44
C PRO A 83 0.37 -4.44 13.01
N TYR A 84 -0.54 -4.39 12.03
CA TYR A 84 -0.22 -4.12 10.63
C TYR A 84 -1.04 -2.95 10.08
N ARG A 85 -0.48 -2.29 9.08
CA ARG A 85 -1.13 -1.22 8.30
C ARG A 85 -1.02 -1.52 6.81
N CYS A 86 -2.15 -1.54 6.11
CA CYS A 86 -2.20 -1.62 4.65
C CYS A 86 -1.95 -0.24 4.03
N ILE A 87 -1.10 -0.21 3.02
CA ILE A 87 -0.78 0.99 2.23
C ILE A 87 -1.18 0.70 0.80
N ASN A 88 -2.10 1.50 0.27
CA ASN A 88 -2.54 1.39 -1.11
C ASN A 88 -1.63 2.23 -2.02
N ALA A 89 -0.92 1.58 -2.93
CA ALA A 89 -0.09 2.19 -3.96
C ALA A 89 -0.55 1.78 -5.37
N GLY A 90 -1.87 1.59 -5.55
CA GLY A 90 -2.48 1.35 -6.85
C GLY A 90 -2.45 2.59 -7.75
N LEU A 91 -2.16 2.39 -9.04
CA LEU A 91 -2.22 3.44 -10.05
C LEU A 91 -3.00 2.94 -11.28
N SER A 92 -4.19 3.51 -11.50
CA SER A 92 -5.07 3.08 -12.59
C SER A 92 -4.40 3.18 -13.96
N GLY A 93 -4.58 2.14 -14.79
CA GLY A 93 -3.99 2.05 -16.11
C GLY A 93 -2.53 1.59 -16.14
N GLU A 94 -1.90 1.36 -14.97
CA GLU A 94 -0.49 0.99 -14.91
C GLU A 94 -0.22 -0.39 -15.49
N THR A 95 0.82 -0.48 -16.34
CA THR A 95 1.39 -1.73 -16.86
C THR A 95 2.54 -2.20 -15.99
N THR A 96 3.03 -3.41 -16.23
CA THR A 96 4.24 -3.91 -15.55
C THR A 96 5.46 -3.03 -15.82
N ALA A 97 5.58 -2.44 -17.00
CA ALA A 97 6.67 -1.51 -17.35
C ALA A 97 6.56 -0.20 -16.54
N GLY A 98 5.35 0.36 -16.43
CA GLY A 98 5.10 1.54 -15.60
C GLY A 98 5.45 1.28 -14.14
N GLY A 99 4.95 0.16 -13.59
CA GLY A 99 5.26 -0.26 -12.22
C GLY A 99 6.76 -0.44 -11.99
N ASN A 100 7.48 -1.07 -12.93
CA ASN A 100 8.92 -1.24 -12.81
C ASN A 100 9.70 0.10 -12.78
N SER A 101 9.19 1.10 -13.47
CA SER A 101 9.77 2.46 -13.44
C SER A 101 9.45 3.20 -12.15
N ARG A 102 8.27 2.96 -11.54
CA ARG A 102 7.75 3.70 -10.38
C ARG A 102 8.15 3.10 -9.03
N ILE A 103 8.42 1.80 -8.97
CA ILE A 103 8.53 1.07 -7.69
C ILE A 103 9.59 1.66 -6.75
N GLU A 104 10.74 2.10 -7.24
CA GLU A 104 11.82 2.64 -6.41
C GLU A 104 11.34 3.85 -5.62
N TRP A 105 10.68 4.79 -6.28
CA TRP A 105 10.10 5.95 -5.61
C TRP A 105 9.07 5.54 -4.54
N VAL A 106 8.20 4.56 -4.82
CA VAL A 106 7.15 4.15 -3.88
C VAL A 106 7.74 3.53 -2.61
N ILE A 107 8.72 2.63 -2.75
CA ILE A 107 9.33 1.97 -1.60
C ILE A 107 10.29 2.88 -0.82
N GLU A 108 10.59 4.08 -1.29
CA GLU A 108 11.33 5.10 -0.55
C GLU A 108 10.47 5.85 0.47
N GLN A 109 9.16 5.87 0.28
CA GLN A 109 8.27 6.69 1.11
C GLN A 109 8.05 6.11 2.52
N GLN A 110 8.19 4.79 2.70
CA GLN A 110 7.98 4.11 3.99
C GLN A 110 8.66 2.74 4.02
N PRO A 111 8.95 2.21 5.23
CA PRO A 111 9.37 0.81 5.38
C PRO A 111 8.32 -0.16 4.86
N VAL A 112 8.75 -1.31 4.30
CA VAL A 112 7.88 -2.35 3.78
C VAL A 112 8.23 -3.68 4.43
N ASP A 113 7.30 -4.27 5.18
CA ASP A 113 7.44 -5.59 5.82
C ASP A 113 6.84 -6.69 4.96
N ILE A 114 5.71 -6.40 4.30
CA ILE A 114 5.04 -7.30 3.36
C ILE A 114 4.74 -6.51 2.09
N PHE A 115 5.07 -7.08 0.94
CA PHE A 115 4.84 -6.49 -0.38
C PHE A 115 3.88 -7.36 -1.18
N VAL A 116 2.74 -6.80 -1.59
CA VAL A 116 1.73 -7.45 -2.43
C VAL A 116 1.79 -6.82 -3.82
N LEU A 117 2.24 -7.59 -4.82
CA LEU A 117 2.39 -7.13 -6.21
C LEU A 117 1.20 -7.61 -7.04
N GLU A 118 0.40 -6.66 -7.54
CA GLU A 118 -0.77 -6.91 -8.40
C GLU A 118 -0.63 -6.08 -9.69
N LEU A 119 0.02 -6.61 -10.71
CA LEU A 119 0.18 -5.97 -12.02
C LEU A 119 0.13 -7.02 -13.15
N GLY A 120 -0.17 -6.55 -14.34
CA GLY A 120 -0.17 -7.32 -15.58
C GLY A 120 -1.52 -7.37 -16.28
N GLY A 121 -2.62 -7.06 -15.60
CA GLY A 121 -3.94 -7.00 -16.25
C GLY A 121 -3.96 -6.05 -17.45
N ASN A 122 -3.38 -4.87 -17.32
CA ASN A 122 -3.28 -3.90 -18.41
C ASN A 122 -2.35 -4.36 -19.54
N ASP A 123 -1.32 -5.12 -19.22
CA ASP A 123 -0.44 -5.74 -20.21
C ASP A 123 -1.21 -6.75 -21.05
N ALA A 124 -1.97 -7.62 -20.39
CA ALA A 124 -2.82 -8.62 -21.02
C ALA A 124 -3.89 -7.97 -21.92
N LEU A 125 -4.64 -6.99 -21.39
CA LEU A 125 -5.67 -6.27 -22.14
C LEU A 125 -5.12 -5.55 -23.38
N ARG A 126 -3.88 -5.12 -23.34
CA ARG A 126 -3.19 -4.45 -24.47
C ARG A 126 -2.43 -5.41 -25.39
N GLY A 127 -2.47 -6.71 -25.11
CA GLY A 127 -1.77 -7.73 -25.89
C GLY A 127 -0.24 -7.62 -25.85
N LEU A 128 0.31 -7.08 -24.74
CA LEU A 128 1.76 -6.98 -24.59
C LEU A 128 2.39 -8.37 -24.42
N LYS A 129 3.64 -8.53 -24.82
CA LYS A 129 4.32 -9.83 -24.76
C LYS A 129 4.47 -10.30 -23.32
N ALA A 130 4.06 -11.53 -23.01
CA ALA A 130 4.17 -12.15 -21.69
C ALA A 130 5.61 -12.13 -21.15
N GLU A 131 6.63 -12.29 -22.01
CA GLU A 131 8.04 -12.22 -21.60
C GLU A 131 8.47 -10.83 -21.13
N GLU A 132 7.93 -9.75 -21.71
CA GLU A 132 8.19 -8.38 -21.25
C GLU A 132 7.52 -8.15 -19.89
N SER A 133 6.28 -8.60 -19.70
CA SER A 133 5.61 -8.55 -18.41
C SER A 133 6.39 -9.32 -17.33
N LYS A 134 6.89 -10.51 -17.68
CA LYS A 134 7.73 -11.32 -16.79
C LYS A 134 9.01 -10.58 -16.38
N LYS A 135 9.71 -9.96 -17.36
CA LYS A 135 10.94 -9.19 -17.11
C LYS A 135 10.68 -8.00 -16.18
N ASN A 136 9.60 -7.25 -16.43
CA ASN A 136 9.25 -6.09 -15.62
C ASN A 136 8.86 -6.48 -14.19
N LEU A 137 8.02 -7.51 -14.03
CA LEU A 137 7.64 -8.04 -12.71
C LEU A 137 8.88 -8.53 -11.94
N GLN A 138 9.82 -9.25 -12.59
CA GLN A 138 11.07 -9.64 -11.96
C GLN A 138 11.87 -8.41 -11.52
N GLY A 139 11.97 -7.38 -12.36
CA GLY A 139 12.67 -6.13 -12.01
C GLY A 139 12.07 -5.44 -10.78
N ILE A 140 10.72 -5.46 -10.63
CA ILE A 140 10.06 -4.95 -9.42
C ILE A 140 10.49 -5.77 -8.20
N LEU A 141 10.42 -7.10 -8.29
CA LEU A 141 10.80 -8.00 -7.20
C LEU A 141 12.26 -7.80 -6.77
N ASP A 142 13.17 -7.66 -7.73
CA ASP A 142 14.59 -7.44 -7.47
C ASP A 142 14.83 -6.12 -6.73
N LYS A 143 14.22 -5.02 -7.17
CA LYS A 143 14.32 -3.70 -6.54
C LYS A 143 13.80 -3.70 -5.11
N VAL A 144 12.62 -4.33 -4.89
CA VAL A 144 12.03 -4.44 -3.56
C VAL A 144 12.94 -5.24 -2.61
N ARG A 145 13.46 -6.38 -3.06
CA ARG A 145 14.37 -7.20 -2.26
C ARG A 145 15.72 -6.55 -1.99
N THR A 146 16.24 -5.82 -2.96
CA THR A 146 17.50 -5.07 -2.77
C THR A 146 17.34 -4.06 -1.64
N LYS A 147 16.21 -3.37 -1.58
CA LYS A 147 15.95 -2.38 -0.53
C LYS A 147 15.55 -3.01 0.80
N TYR A 148 14.75 -4.07 0.77
CA TYR A 148 14.23 -4.77 1.95
C TYR A 148 14.52 -6.27 1.87
N PRO A 149 15.73 -6.72 2.24
CA PRO A 149 16.13 -8.14 2.09
C PRO A 149 15.24 -9.13 2.83
N SER A 150 14.59 -8.71 3.93
CA SER A 150 13.71 -9.56 4.75
C SER A 150 12.23 -9.41 4.40
N VAL A 151 11.87 -8.67 3.34
CA VAL A 151 10.46 -8.46 2.94
C VAL A 151 9.80 -9.79 2.58
N LYS A 152 8.59 -9.99 3.10
CA LYS A 152 7.73 -11.07 2.65
C LYS A 152 6.97 -10.60 1.40
N ILE A 153 6.91 -11.43 0.35
CA ILE A 153 6.31 -11.04 -0.92
C ILE A 153 5.18 -11.98 -1.29
N ILE A 154 4.06 -11.37 -1.73
CA ILE A 154 2.94 -12.05 -2.36
C ILE A 154 2.86 -11.54 -3.80
N LEU A 155 2.91 -12.45 -4.76
CA LEU A 155 2.63 -12.16 -6.15
C LEU A 155 1.18 -12.52 -6.45
N SER A 156 0.38 -11.54 -6.87
CA SER A 156 -1.01 -11.75 -7.28
C SER A 156 -1.06 -12.06 -8.76
N GLY A 157 -1.36 -13.31 -9.09
CA GLY A 157 -1.49 -13.79 -10.46
C GLY A 157 -2.67 -13.15 -11.18
N MET A 158 -2.50 -12.97 -12.48
CA MET A 158 -3.50 -12.42 -13.39
C MET A 158 -3.62 -13.32 -14.63
N GLU A 159 -4.81 -13.40 -15.18
CA GLU A 159 -5.05 -14.13 -16.44
C GLU A 159 -5.35 -13.18 -17.59
N ALA A 160 -4.93 -13.58 -18.78
CA ALA A 160 -5.27 -12.88 -19.99
C ALA A 160 -6.70 -13.25 -20.45
N PRO A 161 -7.42 -12.32 -21.12
CA PRO A 161 -8.74 -12.61 -21.69
C PRO A 161 -8.72 -13.83 -22.62
N ARG A 162 -9.73 -14.71 -22.48
CA ARG A 162 -9.79 -15.99 -23.24
C ARG A 162 -9.76 -15.82 -24.75
N ASN A 163 -10.29 -14.71 -25.25
CA ASN A 163 -10.32 -14.39 -26.68
C ASN A 163 -8.95 -14.03 -27.29
N MET A 164 -7.89 -13.92 -26.46
CA MET A 164 -6.51 -13.67 -26.91
C MET A 164 -5.81 -14.93 -27.50
N GLY A 165 -6.49 -16.07 -27.48
CA GLY A 165 -5.99 -17.32 -27.97
C GLY A 165 -5.14 -18.11 -26.95
N LYS A 166 -5.19 -19.46 -27.08
CA LYS A 166 -4.60 -20.39 -26.08
C LYS A 166 -3.11 -20.18 -25.85
N THR A 167 -2.34 -19.94 -26.94
CA THR A 167 -0.90 -19.73 -26.83
C THR A 167 -0.57 -18.52 -25.93
N TYR A 168 -1.24 -17.40 -26.13
CA TYR A 168 -1.02 -16.18 -25.34
C TYR A 168 -1.49 -16.34 -23.90
N THR A 169 -2.71 -16.87 -23.69
CA THR A 169 -3.26 -17.04 -22.35
C THR A 169 -2.42 -18.01 -21.50
N THR A 170 -1.93 -19.10 -22.10
CA THR A 170 -1.03 -20.04 -21.41
C THR A 170 0.32 -19.39 -21.10
N ALA A 171 0.90 -18.65 -22.04
CA ALA A 171 2.17 -17.96 -21.81
C ALA A 171 2.04 -16.95 -20.67
N PHE A 172 0.95 -16.18 -20.66
CA PHE A 172 0.68 -15.15 -19.65
C PHE A 172 0.46 -15.76 -18.25
N HIS A 173 -0.35 -16.80 -18.17
CA HIS A 173 -0.56 -17.55 -16.90
C HIS A 173 0.77 -18.05 -16.32
N ASN A 174 1.63 -18.63 -17.17
CA ASN A 174 2.92 -19.18 -16.75
C ASN A 174 3.92 -18.13 -16.25
N VAL A 175 3.71 -16.82 -16.53
CA VAL A 175 4.54 -15.75 -15.99
C VAL A 175 4.57 -15.80 -14.47
N TYR A 176 3.40 -15.84 -13.84
CA TYR A 176 3.26 -15.77 -12.39
C TYR A 176 3.76 -17.03 -11.70
N LEU A 177 3.42 -18.21 -12.25
CA LEU A 177 3.92 -19.50 -11.74
C LEU A 177 5.44 -19.55 -11.75
N THR A 178 6.05 -19.12 -12.88
CA THR A 178 7.51 -19.10 -13.04
C THR A 178 8.18 -18.16 -12.07
N LEU A 179 7.65 -16.93 -11.93
CA LEU A 179 8.19 -15.93 -11.04
C LEU A 179 8.08 -16.33 -9.58
N ALA A 180 6.93 -16.84 -9.16
CA ALA A 180 6.72 -17.29 -7.78
C ALA A 180 7.69 -18.40 -7.40
N LYS A 181 7.82 -19.42 -8.26
CA LYS A 181 8.75 -20.54 -8.06
C LYS A 181 10.20 -20.07 -8.03
N ARG A 182 10.62 -19.26 -9.03
CA ARG A 182 12.00 -18.75 -9.15
C ARG A 182 12.43 -17.93 -7.93
N ASN A 183 11.51 -17.12 -7.42
CA ASN A 183 11.78 -16.19 -6.33
C ASN A 183 11.46 -16.78 -4.96
N ASN A 184 10.91 -18.00 -4.85
CA ASN A 184 10.44 -18.62 -3.62
C ASN A 184 9.53 -17.67 -2.82
N ILE A 185 8.47 -17.16 -3.47
CA ILE A 185 7.49 -16.23 -2.88
C ILE A 185 6.09 -16.81 -2.90
N ALA A 186 5.23 -16.28 -2.04
CA ALA A 186 3.83 -16.65 -2.01
C ALA A 186 3.12 -16.22 -3.30
N LEU A 187 2.23 -17.05 -3.81
CA LEU A 187 1.45 -16.80 -5.02
C LEU A 187 -0.04 -16.89 -4.73
N ILE A 188 -0.77 -15.90 -5.17
CA ILE A 188 -2.21 -15.99 -5.42
C ILE A 188 -2.35 -16.37 -6.91
N PRO A 189 -2.81 -17.59 -7.26
CA PRO A 189 -2.79 -18.05 -8.66
C PRO A 189 -3.57 -17.12 -9.60
N PHE A 190 -4.76 -16.67 -9.18
CA PHE A 190 -5.59 -15.72 -9.89
C PHE A 190 -6.35 -14.83 -8.91
N VAL A 191 -6.02 -13.55 -8.86
CA VAL A 191 -6.61 -12.62 -7.86
C VAL A 191 -8.10 -12.36 -8.09
N LEU A 192 -8.58 -12.48 -9.34
CA LEU A 192 -9.99 -12.34 -9.71
C LEU A 192 -10.75 -13.68 -9.72
N GLU A 193 -10.24 -14.72 -9.06
CA GLU A 193 -10.96 -16.00 -8.94
C GLU A 193 -12.33 -15.79 -8.31
N GLY A 194 -13.38 -16.29 -8.99
CA GLY A 194 -14.78 -16.12 -8.56
C GLY A 194 -15.37 -14.72 -8.82
N VAL A 195 -14.62 -13.81 -9.48
CA VAL A 195 -15.06 -12.45 -9.79
C VAL A 195 -14.95 -12.16 -11.28
N GLY A 196 -13.83 -12.50 -11.89
CA GLY A 196 -13.55 -12.17 -13.29
C GLY A 196 -14.60 -12.74 -14.25
N GLY A 197 -15.22 -11.87 -15.05
CA GLY A 197 -16.23 -12.25 -16.05
C GLY A 197 -17.64 -12.51 -15.49
N ILE A 198 -17.88 -12.31 -14.19
CA ILE A 198 -19.22 -12.40 -13.57
C ILE A 198 -19.82 -10.99 -13.54
N ALA A 199 -20.89 -10.77 -14.31
CA ALA A 199 -21.45 -9.44 -14.57
C ALA A 199 -21.85 -8.70 -13.28
N GLU A 200 -22.46 -9.41 -12.33
CA GLU A 200 -22.95 -8.86 -11.05
C GLU A 200 -21.80 -8.44 -10.11
N LEU A 201 -20.61 -9.01 -10.29
CA LEU A 201 -19.43 -8.74 -9.49
C LEU A 201 -18.46 -7.74 -10.14
N ASN A 202 -18.78 -7.30 -11.37
CA ASN A 202 -18.00 -6.31 -12.10
C ASN A 202 -18.85 -5.09 -12.44
N GLN A 203 -18.21 -3.94 -12.54
CA GLN A 203 -18.83 -2.69 -12.97
C GLN A 203 -19.27 -2.81 -14.44
N LYS A 204 -19.98 -1.80 -14.94
CA LYS A 204 -20.52 -1.78 -16.31
C LYS A 204 -19.47 -1.99 -17.41
N ASP A 205 -18.21 -1.72 -17.12
CA ASP A 205 -17.09 -1.95 -18.04
C ASP A 205 -16.66 -3.43 -18.15
N GLY A 206 -17.16 -4.29 -17.25
CA GLY A 206 -16.87 -5.71 -17.22
C GLY A 206 -15.44 -6.08 -16.79
N ILE A 207 -14.67 -5.09 -16.31
CA ILE A 207 -13.25 -5.23 -15.97
C ILE A 207 -12.99 -4.98 -14.48
N HIS A 208 -13.59 -3.91 -13.93
CA HIS A 208 -13.36 -3.49 -12.56
C HIS A 208 -14.41 -4.09 -11.63
N PRO A 209 -14.00 -4.70 -10.50
CA PRO A 209 -14.93 -5.28 -9.54
C PRO A 209 -15.84 -4.24 -8.88
N THR A 210 -17.08 -4.64 -8.60
CA THR A 210 -17.98 -3.92 -7.70
C THR A 210 -17.50 -4.03 -6.25
N ALA A 211 -18.15 -3.36 -5.31
CA ALA A 211 -17.89 -3.53 -3.87
C ALA A 211 -18.02 -5.01 -3.44
N GLU A 212 -19.02 -5.74 -3.97
CA GLU A 212 -19.19 -7.17 -3.69
C GLU A 212 -18.06 -8.01 -4.28
N GLY A 213 -17.62 -7.73 -5.51
CA GLY A 213 -16.46 -8.37 -6.11
C GLY A 213 -15.19 -8.15 -5.28
N ASN A 214 -15.00 -6.93 -4.76
CA ASN A 214 -13.86 -6.61 -3.90
C ASN A 214 -13.84 -7.38 -2.58
N LYS A 215 -15.00 -7.74 -2.01
CA LYS A 215 -15.07 -8.61 -0.81
C LYS A 215 -14.48 -9.99 -1.11
N ILE A 216 -14.81 -10.57 -2.26
CA ILE A 216 -14.28 -11.88 -2.68
C ILE A 216 -12.77 -11.80 -2.90
N ILE A 217 -12.28 -10.73 -3.55
CA ILE A 217 -10.85 -10.50 -3.75
C ILE A 217 -10.13 -10.36 -2.41
N ALA A 218 -10.68 -9.61 -1.46
CA ALA A 218 -10.09 -9.45 -0.13
C ALA A 218 -9.95 -10.80 0.59
N GLU A 219 -10.95 -11.70 0.51
CA GLU A 219 -10.86 -13.03 1.07
C GLU A 219 -9.83 -13.91 0.34
N THR A 220 -9.72 -13.79 -0.98
CA THR A 220 -8.70 -14.48 -1.78
C THR A 220 -7.29 -14.07 -1.37
N ILE A 221 -7.06 -12.76 -1.17
CA ILE A 221 -5.80 -12.22 -0.66
C ILE A 221 -5.55 -12.69 0.77
N TRP A 222 -6.57 -12.64 1.64
CA TRP A 222 -6.46 -13.02 3.05
C TRP A 222 -6.00 -14.46 3.26
N LYS A 223 -6.46 -15.40 2.44
CA LYS A 223 -6.06 -16.81 2.51
C LYS A 223 -4.53 -17.00 2.44
N VAL A 224 -3.85 -16.14 1.70
CA VAL A 224 -2.38 -16.18 1.56
C VAL A 224 -1.71 -15.25 2.57
N LEU A 225 -2.20 -14.01 2.71
CA LEU A 225 -1.62 -13.00 3.56
C LEU A 225 -1.58 -13.42 5.04
N SER A 226 -2.65 -14.05 5.54
CA SER A 226 -2.76 -14.45 6.95
C SER A 226 -1.64 -15.37 7.43
N SER A 227 -1.07 -16.18 6.55
CA SER A 227 0.08 -17.06 6.87
C SER A 227 1.41 -16.32 6.98
N LEU A 228 1.45 -15.04 6.57
CA LEU A 228 2.64 -14.21 6.57
C LEU A 228 2.63 -13.14 7.68
N LEU A 229 1.52 -12.94 8.37
CA LEU A 229 1.37 -11.98 9.48
C LEU A 229 1.98 -12.50 10.83
#